data_96e3a180b427100aea721555eb1af702
#
_entry.id   96e3a180b427100aea721555eb1af702
#
_cell.length_a   1.000
_cell.length_b   1.000
_cell.length_c   1.000
_cell.angle_alpha   90.00
_cell.angle_beta   90.00
_cell.angle_gamma   90.00
#
_symmetry.space_group_name_H-M   'P 1'
#
loop_
_entity.id
_entity.type
_entity.pdbx_description
1 polymer ?
#
loop_
_entity_poly.entity_id
_entity_poly.type
_entity_poly.pdbx_seq_one_letter_code
_entity_poly.pdbx_strand_id
1 'polypeptide(L)'
;MKKPVVIGLFVGLLAIPGPAYLQDFLSSQEKPLDVPYVPSKPEVVAEMLRMAKVTKDDLLYDLGCGDGRIVITAARLYGTHGVGIDIDPERIKESKENAAKAEVSHLVKFYEQDIFEADFREATVVSLYLLTSVNLRLRPKLLTQLRPGTRIVSHNYGMDTWKPDDSAVVMVNDQSHNVYMWIVPANVSGTWEWTWPEGNRKVTYELKFDQHFQWPSAELKAGSQSLSVRDVSLKGNELRFKAEREERGQTQSMSFEGRILGNSMEGTALMKGAPPSSARAWRAKRNPATMKPLDAEESGY
;
A
#
# COMPACT_ATOMS: atom_id res chain seq x y z
N MET A 1 -89.99 -31.35 6.99
CA MET A 1 -88.89 -31.30 7.94
C MET A 1 -87.58 -31.13 7.12
N LYS A 2 -87.03 -29.91 7.01
CA LYS A 2 -85.80 -29.65 6.26
C LYS A 2 -84.63 -29.51 7.30
N LYS A 3 -83.61 -30.33 7.14
CA LYS A 3 -82.41 -30.27 7.96
C LYS A 3 -81.51 -29.12 7.51
N PRO A 4 -80.84 -28.36 8.42
CA PRO A 4 -79.90 -27.29 8.04
C PRO A 4 -78.53 -27.87 7.65
N VAL A 5 -77.97 -27.33 6.58
CA VAL A 5 -76.59 -27.61 6.14
C VAL A 5 -75.72 -26.66 6.89
N VAL A 6 -74.77 -27.18 7.63
CA VAL A 6 -73.70 -26.40 8.32
C VAL A 6 -72.52 -26.32 7.35
N ILE A 7 -72.21 -25.09 6.85
CA ILE A 7 -71.01 -24.80 6.07
C ILE A 7 -69.91 -24.44 7.08
N GLY A 8 -68.96 -25.36 7.23
CA GLY A 8 -67.74 -25.10 8.04
C GLY A 8 -66.80 -24.22 7.24
N LEU A 9 -66.53 -23.03 7.78
CA LEU A 9 -65.52 -22.12 7.28
C LEU A 9 -64.11 -22.57 7.76
N PHE A 10 -63.29 -23.16 6.88
CA PHE A 10 -61.90 -23.43 7.15
C PHE A 10 -61.10 -22.15 7.00
N VAL A 11 -60.75 -21.52 8.11
CA VAL A 11 -59.73 -20.45 8.15
C VAL A 11 -58.35 -21.10 8.14
N GLY A 12 -57.72 -21.14 6.98
CA GLY A 12 -56.32 -21.56 6.85
C GLY A 12 -55.42 -20.52 7.53
N LEU A 13 -54.78 -20.90 8.64
CA LEU A 13 -53.72 -20.14 9.26
C LEU A 13 -52.51 -20.17 8.32
N LEU A 14 -52.27 -19.10 7.56
CA LEU A 14 -51.00 -18.86 6.88
C LEU A 14 -49.94 -18.58 7.97
N ALA A 15 -49.06 -19.53 8.21
CA ALA A 15 -47.92 -19.37 9.09
C ALA A 15 -47.02 -18.27 8.50
N ILE A 16 -46.98 -17.10 9.14
CA ILE A 16 -46.01 -16.03 8.80
C ILE A 16 -44.63 -16.55 9.24
N PRO A 17 -43.65 -16.64 8.34
CA PRO A 17 -42.31 -17.04 8.74
C PRO A 17 -41.77 -16.05 9.78
N GLY A 18 -41.22 -16.59 10.88
CA GLY A 18 -40.73 -15.81 12.01
C GLY A 18 -39.51 -14.95 11.63
N PRO A 19 -39.07 -14.03 12.53
CA PRO A 19 -38.00 -13.04 12.26
C PRO A 19 -36.66 -13.70 11.88
N ALA A 20 -36.41 -14.95 12.23
CA ALA A 20 -35.20 -15.68 11.83
C ALA A 20 -35.12 -15.93 10.33
N TYR A 21 -36.26 -16.24 9.68
CA TYR A 21 -36.32 -16.44 8.21
C TYR A 21 -36.09 -15.16 7.42
N LEU A 22 -36.50 -14.02 7.96
CA LEU A 22 -36.26 -12.72 7.35
C LEU A 22 -34.77 -12.33 7.47
N GLN A 23 -34.11 -12.72 8.53
CA GLN A 23 -32.67 -12.44 8.76
C GLN A 23 -31.81 -13.30 7.83
N ASP A 24 -32.12 -14.57 7.62
CA ASP A 24 -31.47 -15.45 6.63
C ASP A 24 -31.74 -14.99 5.18
N PHE A 25 -32.97 -14.56 4.86
CA PHE A 25 -33.28 -14.01 3.54
C PHE A 25 -32.55 -12.67 3.25
N LEU A 26 -32.38 -11.81 4.26
CA LEU A 26 -31.63 -10.56 4.12
C LEU A 26 -30.12 -10.76 4.10
N SER A 27 -29.60 -11.83 4.72
CA SER A 27 -28.19 -12.20 4.67
C SER A 27 -27.76 -12.89 3.37
N SER A 28 -28.71 -13.42 2.59
CA SER A 28 -28.47 -14.05 1.29
C SER A 28 -28.47 -13.07 0.10
N GLN A 29 -28.57 -11.76 0.34
CA GLN A 29 -28.35 -10.77 -0.71
C GLN A 29 -26.85 -10.77 -1.05
N GLU A 30 -26.49 -11.36 -2.17
CA GLU A 30 -25.13 -11.29 -2.73
C GLU A 30 -24.71 -9.83 -2.78
N LYS A 31 -23.60 -9.50 -2.10
CA LYS A 31 -23.01 -8.15 -2.19
C LYS A 31 -22.72 -7.87 -3.66
N PRO A 32 -23.18 -6.73 -4.22
CA PRO A 32 -22.86 -6.41 -5.60
C PRO A 32 -21.34 -6.31 -5.79
N LEU A 33 -20.82 -6.92 -6.86
CA LEU A 33 -19.42 -6.87 -7.19
C LEU A 33 -19.03 -5.45 -7.63
N ASP A 34 -18.00 -4.86 -7.02
CA ASP A 34 -17.46 -3.55 -7.42
C ASP A 34 -16.80 -3.61 -8.83
N VAL A 35 -16.34 -4.79 -9.26
CA VAL A 35 -15.69 -5.03 -10.55
C VAL A 35 -16.09 -6.36 -11.15
N PRO A 36 -16.23 -6.49 -12.49
CA PRO A 36 -16.43 -7.76 -13.15
C PRO A 36 -15.16 -8.61 -13.04
N TYR A 37 -15.32 -9.94 -12.94
CA TYR A 37 -14.18 -10.85 -12.98
C TYR A 37 -13.57 -10.91 -14.38
N VAL A 38 -12.34 -10.43 -14.52
CA VAL A 38 -11.52 -10.50 -15.73
C VAL A 38 -10.12 -10.99 -15.34
N PRO A 39 -9.71 -12.18 -15.80
CA PRO A 39 -8.44 -12.74 -15.38
C PRO A 39 -7.23 -12.11 -16.09
N SER A 40 -6.17 -11.75 -15.34
CA SER A 40 -4.90 -11.30 -15.89
C SER A 40 -4.24 -12.39 -16.74
N LYS A 41 -3.64 -12.00 -17.88
CA LYS A 41 -2.91 -12.94 -18.74
C LYS A 41 -1.61 -13.41 -18.07
N PRO A 42 -1.13 -14.63 -18.33
CA PRO A 42 0.09 -15.15 -17.71
C PRO A 42 1.33 -14.26 -17.87
N GLU A 43 1.49 -13.63 -19.05
CA GLU A 43 2.59 -12.73 -19.35
C GLU A 43 2.55 -11.47 -18.49
N VAL A 44 1.34 -10.95 -18.23
CA VAL A 44 1.12 -9.79 -17.38
C VAL A 44 1.40 -10.15 -15.91
N VAL A 45 0.91 -11.32 -15.45
CA VAL A 45 1.22 -11.82 -14.10
C VAL A 45 2.72 -11.97 -13.90
N ALA A 46 3.43 -12.54 -14.87
CA ALA A 46 4.89 -12.68 -14.82
C ALA A 46 5.58 -11.32 -14.68
N GLU A 47 5.15 -10.32 -15.45
CA GLU A 47 5.71 -8.96 -15.37
C GLU A 47 5.39 -8.27 -14.04
N MET A 48 4.16 -8.40 -13.51
CA MET A 48 3.79 -7.89 -12.19
C MET A 48 4.73 -8.44 -11.10
N LEU A 49 4.94 -9.75 -11.07
CA LEU A 49 5.82 -10.41 -10.10
C LEU A 49 7.29 -10.02 -10.27
N ARG A 50 7.75 -9.88 -11.52
CA ARG A 50 9.11 -9.43 -11.86
C ARG A 50 9.36 -7.99 -11.39
N MET A 51 8.44 -7.06 -11.70
CA MET A 51 8.54 -5.65 -11.27
C MET A 51 8.54 -5.51 -9.76
N ALA A 52 7.68 -6.27 -9.07
CA ALA A 52 7.64 -6.31 -7.62
C ALA A 52 8.87 -7.03 -7.02
N LYS A 53 9.76 -7.64 -7.84
CA LYS A 53 10.93 -8.40 -7.39
C LYS A 53 10.55 -9.43 -6.32
N VAL A 54 9.47 -10.18 -6.59
CA VAL A 54 8.93 -11.18 -5.66
C VAL A 54 9.96 -12.26 -5.39
N THR A 55 10.10 -12.67 -4.12
CA THR A 55 11.00 -13.71 -3.63
C THR A 55 10.27 -14.65 -2.67
N LYS A 56 10.93 -15.72 -2.25
CA LYS A 56 10.41 -16.66 -1.24
C LYS A 56 10.21 -16.02 0.14
N ASP A 57 10.90 -14.92 0.43
CA ASP A 57 10.85 -14.24 1.72
C ASP A 57 9.69 -13.20 1.79
N ASP A 58 8.91 -13.10 0.71
CA ASP A 58 7.76 -12.22 0.63
C ASP A 58 6.48 -12.88 1.12
N LEU A 59 5.55 -12.04 1.57
CA LEU A 59 4.15 -12.37 1.77
C LEU A 59 3.31 -11.52 0.81
N LEU A 60 2.81 -12.17 -0.25
CA LEU A 60 2.02 -11.51 -1.30
C LEU A 60 0.54 -11.56 -0.95
N TYR A 61 -0.13 -10.42 -0.94
CA TYR A 61 -1.58 -10.29 -0.87
C TYR A 61 -2.13 -9.90 -2.24
N ASP A 62 -3.10 -10.66 -2.73
CA ASP A 62 -3.84 -10.38 -3.97
C ASP A 62 -5.27 -9.94 -3.61
N LEU A 63 -5.57 -8.66 -3.80
CA LEU A 63 -6.85 -8.06 -3.42
C LEU A 63 -7.78 -8.07 -4.65
N GLY A 64 -8.86 -8.86 -4.57
CA GLY A 64 -9.69 -9.25 -5.70
C GLY A 64 -9.04 -10.40 -6.48
N CYS A 65 -8.69 -11.49 -5.77
CA CYS A 65 -7.80 -12.52 -6.30
C CYS A 65 -8.42 -13.42 -7.40
N GLY A 66 -9.74 -13.38 -7.57
CA GLY A 66 -10.43 -14.22 -8.54
C GLY A 66 -10.09 -15.71 -8.36
N ASP A 67 -9.62 -16.34 -9.42
CA ASP A 67 -9.21 -17.75 -9.45
C ASP A 67 -7.83 -18.05 -8.79
N GLY A 68 -7.24 -17.04 -8.14
CA GLY A 68 -5.99 -17.16 -7.39
C GLY A 68 -4.71 -17.19 -8.23
N ARG A 69 -4.79 -16.94 -9.55
CA ARG A 69 -3.65 -17.13 -10.48
C ARG A 69 -2.40 -16.38 -10.13
N ILE A 70 -2.49 -15.14 -9.60
CA ILE A 70 -1.31 -14.33 -9.24
C ILE A 70 -0.59 -14.97 -8.06
N VAL A 71 -1.32 -15.27 -6.99
CA VAL A 71 -0.78 -15.89 -5.76
C VAL A 71 -0.19 -17.27 -6.06
N ILE A 72 -0.91 -18.09 -6.84
CA ILE A 72 -0.47 -19.43 -7.25
C ILE A 72 0.79 -19.36 -8.10
N THR A 73 0.87 -18.41 -9.05
CA THR A 73 2.05 -18.22 -9.89
C THR A 73 3.26 -17.80 -9.06
N ALA A 74 3.08 -16.87 -8.09
CA ALA A 74 4.14 -16.46 -7.18
C ALA A 74 4.65 -17.64 -6.34
N ALA A 75 3.77 -18.45 -5.79
CA ALA A 75 4.12 -19.64 -5.02
C ALA A 75 4.90 -20.65 -5.86
N ARG A 76 4.45 -20.95 -7.10
CA ARG A 76 5.10 -21.90 -8.00
C ARG A 76 6.48 -21.46 -8.45
N LEU A 77 6.65 -20.19 -8.82
CA LEU A 77 7.90 -19.71 -9.43
C LEU A 77 8.95 -19.31 -8.40
N TYR A 78 8.52 -18.79 -7.26
CA TYR A 78 9.44 -18.19 -6.28
C TYR A 78 9.37 -18.83 -4.90
N GLY A 79 8.42 -19.74 -4.63
CA GLY A 79 8.20 -20.30 -3.30
C GLY A 79 7.61 -19.26 -2.32
N THR A 80 6.96 -18.22 -2.84
CA THR A 80 6.39 -17.11 -2.07
C THR A 80 5.18 -17.56 -1.30
N HIS A 81 5.05 -17.15 -0.03
CA HIS A 81 3.79 -17.28 0.69
C HIS A 81 2.78 -16.23 0.18
N GLY A 82 1.51 -16.63 0.08
CA GLY A 82 0.51 -15.74 -0.47
C GLY A 82 -0.88 -15.87 0.15
N VAL A 83 -1.61 -14.77 0.09
CA VAL A 83 -2.99 -14.64 0.54
C VAL A 83 -3.81 -14.02 -0.59
N GLY A 84 -4.84 -14.74 -1.05
CA GLY A 84 -5.84 -14.21 -1.96
C GLY A 84 -7.10 -13.82 -1.19
N ILE A 85 -7.65 -12.66 -1.49
CA ILE A 85 -8.89 -12.16 -0.91
C ILE A 85 -9.84 -11.82 -2.05
N ASP A 86 -11.05 -12.35 -2.00
CA ASP A 86 -12.13 -12.03 -2.93
C ASP A 86 -13.47 -12.05 -2.19
N ILE A 87 -14.43 -11.27 -2.65
CA ILE A 87 -15.77 -11.23 -2.07
C ILE A 87 -16.67 -12.34 -2.62
N ASP A 88 -16.31 -12.90 -3.79
CA ASP A 88 -17.08 -13.93 -4.50
C ASP A 88 -16.70 -15.33 -3.99
N PRO A 89 -17.62 -16.07 -3.32
CA PRO A 89 -17.37 -17.42 -2.81
C PRO A 89 -17.00 -18.42 -3.90
N GLU A 90 -17.54 -18.28 -5.14
CA GLU A 90 -17.21 -19.16 -6.25
C GLU A 90 -15.76 -18.96 -6.70
N ARG A 91 -15.27 -17.71 -6.71
CA ARG A 91 -13.84 -17.42 -7.00
C ARG A 91 -12.93 -18.00 -5.94
N ILE A 92 -13.30 -17.90 -4.65
CA ILE A 92 -12.54 -18.50 -3.54
C ILE A 92 -12.51 -20.03 -3.63
N LYS A 93 -13.61 -20.66 -4.01
CA LYS A 93 -13.65 -22.11 -4.25
C LYS A 93 -12.70 -22.50 -5.40
N GLU A 94 -12.81 -21.80 -6.53
CA GLU A 94 -11.96 -22.05 -7.70
C GLU A 94 -10.47 -21.84 -7.39
N SER A 95 -10.11 -20.78 -6.65
CA SER A 95 -8.74 -20.50 -6.26
C SER A 95 -8.14 -21.62 -5.41
N LYS A 96 -8.91 -22.19 -4.47
CA LYS A 96 -8.48 -23.34 -3.65
C LYS A 96 -8.26 -24.60 -4.50
N GLU A 97 -9.17 -24.88 -5.44
CA GLU A 97 -9.03 -25.99 -6.38
C GLU A 97 -7.80 -25.83 -7.29
N ASN A 98 -7.58 -24.61 -7.79
CA ASN A 98 -6.41 -24.30 -8.63
C ASN A 98 -5.09 -24.42 -7.85
N ALA A 99 -5.06 -24.00 -6.59
CA ALA A 99 -3.87 -24.17 -5.73
C ALA A 99 -3.57 -25.66 -5.44
N ALA A 100 -4.61 -26.47 -5.25
CA ALA A 100 -4.44 -27.92 -5.09
C ALA A 100 -3.92 -28.57 -6.37
N LYS A 101 -4.45 -28.23 -7.54
CA LYS A 101 -3.96 -28.72 -8.85
C LYS A 101 -2.51 -28.29 -9.12
N ALA A 102 -2.11 -27.14 -8.62
CA ALA A 102 -0.75 -26.58 -8.75
C ALA A 102 0.21 -27.08 -7.66
N GLU A 103 -0.26 -27.89 -6.71
CA GLU A 103 0.51 -28.45 -5.58
C GLU A 103 1.11 -27.41 -4.63
N VAL A 104 0.53 -26.20 -4.56
CA VAL A 104 1.02 -25.08 -3.74
C VAL A 104 0.09 -24.71 -2.57
N SER A 105 -0.90 -25.54 -2.25
CA SER A 105 -1.86 -25.28 -1.15
C SER A 105 -1.19 -25.06 0.22
N HIS A 106 0.03 -25.52 0.41
CA HIS A 106 0.80 -25.31 1.63
C HIS A 106 1.43 -23.92 1.74
N LEU A 107 1.54 -23.18 0.62
CA LEU A 107 2.11 -21.83 0.55
C LEU A 107 1.05 -20.73 0.48
N VAL A 108 -0.19 -21.06 0.07
CA VAL A 108 -1.21 -20.06 -0.22
C VAL A 108 -2.50 -20.26 0.59
N LYS A 109 -3.16 -19.15 0.90
CA LYS A 109 -4.47 -19.15 1.59
C LYS A 109 -5.43 -18.24 0.84
N PHE A 110 -6.73 -18.60 0.87
CA PHE A 110 -7.77 -17.81 0.21
C PHE A 110 -8.94 -17.57 1.17
N TYR A 111 -9.37 -16.30 1.24
CA TYR A 111 -10.44 -15.86 2.14
C TYR A 111 -11.54 -15.15 1.36
N GLU A 112 -12.78 -15.56 1.63
CA GLU A 112 -13.96 -14.81 1.22
C GLU A 112 -14.11 -13.61 2.15
N GLN A 113 -13.78 -12.41 1.65
CA GLN A 113 -13.81 -11.21 2.45
C GLN A 113 -13.86 -9.97 1.57
N ASP A 114 -14.48 -8.89 2.08
CA ASP A 114 -14.40 -7.56 1.50
C ASP A 114 -12.99 -6.97 1.67
N ILE A 115 -12.36 -6.59 0.57
CA ILE A 115 -11.00 -6.02 0.56
C ILE A 115 -10.91 -4.70 1.36
N PHE A 116 -12.02 -3.98 1.48
CA PHE A 116 -12.07 -2.75 2.28
C PHE A 116 -12.09 -3.03 3.79
N GLU A 117 -12.50 -4.21 4.21
CA GLU A 117 -12.51 -4.64 5.62
C GLU A 117 -11.28 -5.50 5.97
N ALA A 118 -10.63 -6.09 4.97
CA ALA A 118 -9.50 -7.01 5.15
C ALA A 118 -8.30 -6.37 5.83
N ASP A 119 -7.59 -7.14 6.65
CA ASP A 119 -6.30 -6.75 7.23
C ASP A 119 -5.15 -7.34 6.41
N PHE A 120 -4.36 -6.47 5.82
CA PHE A 120 -3.19 -6.85 5.01
C PHE A 120 -1.89 -6.14 5.47
N ARG A 121 -1.82 -5.74 6.75
CA ARG A 121 -0.64 -5.04 7.33
C ARG A 121 0.66 -5.84 7.26
N GLU A 122 0.57 -7.17 7.15
CA GLU A 122 1.74 -8.05 7.06
C GLU A 122 2.29 -8.19 5.64
N ALA A 123 1.53 -7.72 4.62
CA ALA A 123 1.96 -7.81 3.24
C ALA A 123 3.32 -7.14 3.00
N THR A 124 4.18 -7.79 2.23
CA THR A 124 5.40 -7.21 1.66
C THR A 124 5.22 -6.89 0.19
N VAL A 125 4.24 -7.54 -0.45
CA VAL A 125 3.79 -7.27 -1.81
C VAL A 125 2.26 -7.29 -1.83
N VAL A 126 1.65 -6.34 -2.55
CA VAL A 126 0.21 -6.32 -2.84
C VAL A 126 0.04 -6.32 -4.35
N SER A 127 -0.82 -7.21 -4.87
CA SER A 127 -1.25 -7.20 -6.27
C SER A 127 -2.70 -6.75 -6.41
N LEU A 128 -2.98 -6.00 -7.49
CA LEU A 128 -4.27 -5.43 -7.80
C LEU A 128 -4.60 -5.63 -9.29
N TYR A 129 -5.84 -6.03 -9.58
CA TYR A 129 -6.43 -5.86 -10.90
C TYR A 129 -7.87 -5.37 -10.74
N LEU A 130 -7.98 -4.13 -10.25
CA LEU A 130 -9.23 -3.48 -9.89
C LEU A 130 -9.37 -2.18 -10.68
N LEU A 131 -10.60 -1.67 -10.82
CA LEU A 131 -10.83 -0.38 -11.47
C LEU A 131 -10.15 0.76 -10.70
N THR A 132 -9.79 1.84 -11.40
CA THR A 132 -9.20 3.04 -10.78
C THR A 132 -10.04 3.56 -9.62
N SER A 133 -11.37 3.57 -9.73
CA SER A 133 -12.27 3.97 -8.65
C SER A 133 -12.13 3.15 -7.37
N VAL A 134 -11.90 1.84 -7.51
CA VAL A 134 -11.67 0.92 -6.38
C VAL A 134 -10.27 1.13 -5.80
N ASN A 135 -9.25 1.28 -6.65
CA ASN A 135 -7.89 1.59 -6.21
C ASN A 135 -7.85 2.90 -5.40
N LEU A 136 -8.59 3.93 -5.82
CA LEU A 136 -8.67 5.20 -5.10
C LEU A 136 -9.36 5.08 -3.74
N ARG A 137 -10.38 4.24 -3.63
CA ARG A 137 -11.02 3.93 -2.33
C ARG A 137 -10.09 3.14 -1.40
N LEU A 138 -9.24 2.26 -1.96
CA LEU A 138 -8.25 1.49 -1.20
C LEU A 138 -7.01 2.30 -0.81
N ARG A 139 -6.65 3.33 -1.57
CA ARG A 139 -5.41 4.12 -1.42
C ARG A 139 -5.14 4.60 0.01
N PRO A 140 -6.09 5.20 0.75
CA PRO A 140 -5.86 5.60 2.13
C PRO A 140 -5.50 4.42 3.04
N LYS A 141 -6.13 3.27 2.83
CA LYS A 141 -5.87 2.04 3.59
C LYS A 141 -4.50 1.45 3.24
N LEU A 142 -4.13 1.40 1.96
CA LEU A 142 -2.80 0.98 1.51
C LEU A 142 -1.69 1.84 2.15
N LEU A 143 -1.85 3.16 2.16
CA LEU A 143 -0.88 4.10 2.72
C LEU A 143 -0.77 4.06 4.26
N THR A 144 -1.84 3.65 4.96
CA THR A 144 -1.88 3.65 6.43
C THR A 144 -1.60 2.29 7.04
N GLN A 145 -1.99 1.20 6.38
CA GLN A 145 -1.79 -0.16 6.90
C GLN A 145 -0.46 -0.77 6.49
N LEU A 146 -0.03 -0.56 5.24
CA LEU A 146 1.19 -1.18 4.75
C LEU A 146 2.44 -0.53 5.33
N ARG A 147 3.44 -1.36 5.56
CA ARG A 147 4.75 -0.88 6.03
C ARG A 147 5.46 -0.13 4.91
N PRO A 148 6.19 0.95 5.22
CA PRO A 148 7.08 1.59 4.25
C PRO A 148 8.03 0.57 3.61
N GLY A 149 8.11 0.60 2.27
CA GLY A 149 8.88 -0.38 1.50
C GLY A 149 8.05 -1.53 0.93
N THR A 150 6.79 -1.72 1.38
CA THR A 150 5.87 -2.66 0.72
C THR A 150 5.68 -2.25 -0.73
N ARG A 151 5.73 -3.22 -1.65
CA ARG A 151 5.57 -3.01 -3.08
C ARG A 151 4.13 -3.32 -3.49
N ILE A 152 3.52 -2.42 -4.24
CA ILE A 152 2.18 -2.58 -4.80
C ILE A 152 2.34 -2.68 -6.30
N VAL A 153 1.76 -3.70 -6.93
CA VAL A 153 1.69 -3.83 -8.38
C VAL A 153 0.26 -3.86 -8.86
N SER A 154 -0.06 -3.12 -9.91
CA SER A 154 -1.41 -3.06 -10.45
C SER A 154 -1.41 -3.29 -11.97
N HIS A 155 -2.34 -4.11 -12.44
CA HIS A 155 -2.61 -4.36 -13.84
C HIS A 155 -3.60 -3.31 -14.37
N ASN A 156 -3.22 -2.57 -15.41
CA ASN A 156 -3.97 -1.55 -16.17
C ASN A 156 -4.43 -0.31 -15.39
N TYR A 157 -4.73 -0.38 -14.11
CA TYR A 157 -5.40 0.69 -13.38
C TYR A 157 -4.47 1.34 -12.36
N GLY A 158 -4.33 2.66 -12.47
CA GLY A 158 -3.48 3.47 -11.59
C GLY A 158 -4.18 3.96 -10.33
N MET A 159 -3.49 4.87 -9.62
CA MET A 159 -3.95 5.52 -8.39
C MET A 159 -3.98 7.05 -8.51
N ASP A 160 -4.30 7.55 -9.73
CA ASP A 160 -4.46 8.97 -10.08
C ASP A 160 -3.25 9.83 -9.68
N THR A 161 -3.40 10.71 -8.69
CA THR A 161 -2.35 11.61 -8.21
C THR A 161 -1.17 10.88 -7.60
N TRP A 162 -1.35 9.69 -7.01
CA TRP A 162 -0.24 8.84 -6.59
C TRP A 162 0.40 8.17 -7.80
N LYS A 163 1.38 8.85 -8.41
CA LYS A 163 2.08 8.33 -9.59
C LYS A 163 2.95 7.11 -9.22
N PRO A 164 3.09 6.11 -10.10
CA PRO A 164 3.90 4.93 -9.84
C PRO A 164 5.40 5.27 -9.79
N ASP A 165 6.16 4.47 -9.04
CA ASP A 165 7.62 4.50 -9.02
C ASP A 165 8.23 3.86 -10.28
N ASP A 166 7.51 2.91 -10.90
CA ASP A 166 7.91 2.24 -12.13
C ASP A 166 6.68 1.76 -12.92
N SER A 167 6.83 1.59 -14.23
CA SER A 167 5.76 1.08 -15.09
C SER A 167 6.32 0.32 -16.30
N ALA A 168 5.54 -0.65 -16.77
CA ALA A 168 5.84 -1.42 -17.99
C ALA A 168 4.59 -1.61 -18.84
N VAL A 169 4.80 -1.87 -20.13
CA VAL A 169 3.73 -2.28 -21.05
C VAL A 169 4.03 -3.70 -21.54
N VAL A 170 3.06 -4.59 -21.35
CA VAL A 170 3.11 -5.98 -21.82
C VAL A 170 2.18 -6.14 -23.01
N MET A 171 2.70 -6.62 -24.14
CA MET A 171 1.90 -6.92 -25.32
C MET A 171 1.46 -8.37 -25.31
N VAL A 172 0.15 -8.64 -25.35
CA VAL A 172 -0.42 -9.99 -25.45
C VAL A 172 -1.46 -10.01 -26.55
N ASN A 173 -1.25 -10.80 -27.59
CA ASN A 173 -2.16 -10.90 -28.74
C ASN A 173 -2.59 -9.53 -29.29
N ASP A 174 -1.62 -8.65 -29.57
CA ASP A 174 -1.78 -7.28 -30.06
C ASP A 174 -2.55 -6.31 -29.14
N GLN A 175 -2.83 -6.73 -27.90
CA GLN A 175 -3.38 -5.87 -26.85
C GLN A 175 -2.30 -5.43 -25.87
N SER A 176 -2.27 -4.13 -25.58
CA SER A 176 -1.35 -3.57 -24.58
C SER A 176 -1.97 -3.66 -23.16
N HIS A 177 -1.15 -4.12 -22.24
CA HIS A 177 -1.48 -4.17 -20.80
C HIS A 177 -0.45 -3.36 -20.03
N ASN A 178 -0.90 -2.37 -19.26
CA ASN A 178 -0.01 -1.60 -18.41
C ASN A 178 0.20 -2.34 -17.08
N VAL A 179 1.42 -2.30 -16.57
CA VAL A 179 1.75 -2.73 -15.22
C VAL A 179 2.38 -1.55 -14.50
N TYR A 180 1.82 -1.18 -13.37
CA TYR A 180 2.29 -0.10 -12.52
C TYR A 180 2.84 -0.65 -11.22
N MET A 181 3.89 -0.02 -10.67
CA MET A 181 4.47 -0.41 -9.40
C MET A 181 4.71 0.81 -8.51
N TRP A 182 4.31 0.70 -7.23
CA TRP A 182 4.55 1.68 -6.18
C TRP A 182 5.32 1.05 -5.04
N ILE A 183 6.14 1.85 -4.38
CA ILE A 183 6.77 1.51 -3.10
C ILE A 183 6.14 2.39 -2.04
N VAL A 184 5.47 1.79 -1.07
CA VAL A 184 4.80 2.54 0.00
C VAL A 184 5.84 3.39 0.73
N PRO A 185 5.69 4.74 0.75
CA PRO A 185 6.64 5.62 1.39
C PRO A 185 6.41 5.69 2.91
N ALA A 186 7.47 5.95 3.67
CA ALA A 186 7.29 6.42 5.04
C ALA A 186 6.67 7.82 5.03
N ASN A 187 5.84 8.11 6.02
CA ASN A 187 5.39 9.48 6.24
C ASN A 187 6.48 10.27 6.94
N VAL A 188 7.13 11.19 6.21
CA VAL A 188 8.16 12.10 6.75
C VAL A 188 7.63 13.50 7.00
N SER A 189 6.37 13.80 6.67
CA SER A 189 5.77 15.14 6.82
C SER A 189 5.91 15.68 8.24
N GLY A 190 6.02 17.01 8.36
CA GLY A 190 6.15 17.71 9.64
C GLY A 190 7.59 18.11 9.97
N THR A 191 7.80 18.51 11.22
CA THR A 191 9.04 19.11 11.70
C THR A 191 9.85 18.10 12.50
N TRP A 192 11.13 17.98 12.17
CA TRP A 192 12.10 17.09 12.78
C TRP A 192 13.26 17.90 13.35
N GLU A 193 13.75 17.53 14.54
CA GLU A 193 14.81 18.25 15.23
C GLU A 193 15.92 17.30 15.67
N TRP A 194 17.14 17.80 15.58
CA TRP A 194 18.34 17.20 16.22
C TRP A 194 19.34 18.27 16.59
N THR A 195 20.31 17.90 17.43
CA THR A 195 21.38 18.82 17.87
C THR A 195 22.73 18.23 17.55
N TRP A 196 23.60 19.06 16.95
CA TRP A 196 24.99 18.71 16.73
C TRP A 196 25.96 19.73 17.39
N PRO A 197 27.15 19.26 17.84
CA PRO A 197 28.24 20.14 18.22
C PRO A 197 28.84 20.74 16.95
N GLU A 198 28.94 22.08 16.93
CA GLU A 198 29.69 22.87 15.97
C GLU A 198 30.74 23.70 16.72
N GLY A 199 32.01 23.26 16.70
CA GLY A 199 33.04 23.80 17.58
C GLY A 199 32.67 23.67 19.05
N ASN A 200 32.64 24.78 19.79
CA ASN A 200 32.31 24.82 21.21
C ASN A 200 30.79 25.04 21.48
N ARG A 201 29.94 25.04 20.45
CA ARG A 201 28.51 25.30 20.59
C ARG A 201 27.73 24.08 20.17
N LYS A 202 26.53 23.92 20.78
CA LYS A 202 25.51 22.98 20.29
C LYS A 202 24.55 23.75 19.41
N VAL A 203 24.36 23.30 18.17
CA VAL A 203 23.46 23.90 17.21
C VAL A 203 22.27 22.94 17.01
N THR A 204 21.06 23.48 17.15
CA THR A 204 19.84 22.74 16.85
C THR A 204 19.51 22.88 15.37
N TYR A 205 19.29 21.74 14.74
CA TYR A 205 18.83 21.65 13.37
C TYR A 205 17.32 21.38 13.37
N GLU A 206 16.59 22.12 12.55
CA GLU A 206 15.16 21.96 12.32
C GLU A 206 14.95 21.64 10.84
N LEU A 207 14.44 20.45 10.54
CA LEU A 207 14.13 19.98 9.19
C LEU A 207 12.61 19.81 9.06
N LYS A 208 12.00 20.60 8.19
CA LYS A 208 10.57 20.53 7.92
C LYS A 208 10.34 19.91 6.56
N PHE A 209 9.51 18.85 6.52
CA PHE A 209 9.07 18.24 5.28
C PHE A 209 7.61 18.60 4.98
N ASP A 210 7.36 18.94 3.73
CA ASP A 210 6.06 18.87 3.09
C ASP A 210 6.09 17.73 2.09
N GLN A 211 5.14 16.77 2.17
CA GLN A 211 5.23 15.51 1.47
C GLN A 211 3.97 15.25 0.65
N HIS A 212 4.18 14.93 -0.62
CA HIS A 212 3.16 14.43 -1.53
C HIS A 212 3.56 13.01 -1.96
N PHE A 213 2.96 12.00 -1.35
CA PHE A 213 3.30 10.56 -1.48
C PHE A 213 4.82 10.31 -1.29
N GLN A 214 5.54 9.81 -2.30
CA GLN A 214 6.98 9.54 -2.24
C GLN A 214 7.87 10.75 -2.59
N TRP A 215 7.29 11.93 -2.81
CA TRP A 215 8.02 13.16 -3.17
C TRP A 215 7.96 14.20 -2.05
N PRO A 216 8.84 14.14 -1.06
CA PRO A 216 8.95 15.18 -0.07
C PRO A 216 9.75 16.38 -0.58
N SER A 217 9.31 17.58 -0.26
CA SER A 217 10.13 18.79 -0.25
C SER A 217 10.60 19.08 1.16
N ALA A 218 11.74 19.80 1.31
CA ALA A 218 12.32 20.02 2.61
C ALA A 218 12.89 21.44 2.78
N GLU A 219 12.73 21.98 3.99
CA GLU A 219 13.35 23.18 4.49
C GLU A 219 14.21 22.84 5.70
N LEU A 220 15.47 23.30 5.74
CA LEU A 220 16.41 23.03 6.83
C LEU A 220 16.95 24.32 7.43
N LYS A 221 16.96 24.40 8.77
CA LYS A 221 17.61 25.46 9.51
C LYS A 221 18.65 24.88 10.48
N ALA A 222 19.75 25.59 10.64
CA ALA A 222 20.77 25.35 11.67
C ALA A 222 20.82 26.57 12.58
N GLY A 223 20.20 26.50 13.76
CA GLY A 223 19.90 27.67 14.58
C GLY A 223 19.05 28.69 13.84
N SER A 224 19.54 29.90 13.61
CA SER A 224 18.82 30.94 12.84
C SER A 224 19.18 30.95 11.36
N GLN A 225 20.11 30.12 10.89
CA GLN A 225 20.57 30.07 9.51
C GLN A 225 19.76 29.08 8.70
N SER A 226 19.18 29.52 7.58
CA SER A 226 18.56 28.62 6.58
C SER A 226 19.63 27.99 5.69
N LEU A 227 19.51 26.70 5.42
CA LEU A 227 20.34 25.93 4.50
C LEU A 227 19.54 25.58 3.27
N SER A 228 20.17 25.60 2.09
CA SER A 228 19.54 25.09 0.87
C SER A 228 19.48 23.57 0.94
N VAL A 229 18.30 22.98 0.69
CA VAL A 229 18.13 21.52 0.61
C VAL A 229 17.93 21.11 -0.83
N ARG A 230 18.64 20.07 -1.28
CA ARG A 230 18.60 19.55 -2.64
C ARG A 230 18.58 18.01 -2.64
N ASP A 231 18.22 17.45 -3.80
CA ASP A 231 18.26 16.01 -4.07
C ASP A 231 17.53 15.17 -3.02
N VAL A 232 16.37 15.67 -2.56
CA VAL A 232 15.54 14.94 -1.59
C VAL A 232 14.96 13.70 -2.29
N SER A 233 15.20 12.53 -1.70
CA SER A 233 14.72 11.24 -2.21
C SER A 233 14.24 10.39 -1.05
N LEU A 234 13.02 9.88 -1.18
CA LEU A 234 12.40 8.96 -0.23
C LEU A 234 11.99 7.69 -0.97
N LYS A 235 12.52 6.54 -0.52
CA LYS A 235 12.15 5.24 -1.06
C LYS A 235 11.85 4.27 0.08
N GLY A 236 10.59 3.90 0.23
CA GLY A 236 10.15 3.20 1.41
C GLY A 236 10.46 4.01 2.66
N ASN A 237 11.32 3.51 3.54
CA ASN A 237 11.77 4.22 4.74
C ASN A 237 13.18 4.83 4.63
N GLU A 238 13.80 4.78 3.46
CA GLU A 238 15.13 5.35 3.22
C GLU A 238 15.02 6.77 2.69
N LEU A 239 15.61 7.71 3.42
CA LEU A 239 15.64 9.12 3.07
C LEU A 239 17.08 9.54 2.73
N ARG A 240 17.23 10.32 1.66
CA ARG A 240 18.48 10.98 1.27
C ARG A 240 18.21 12.42 0.92
N PHE A 241 19.12 13.30 1.28
CA PHE A 241 19.11 14.71 0.84
C PHE A 241 20.48 15.33 0.98
N LYS A 242 20.69 16.50 0.35
CA LYS A 242 21.87 17.33 0.51
C LYS A 242 21.47 18.65 1.15
N ALA A 243 22.29 19.11 2.10
CA ALA A 243 22.19 20.45 2.69
C ALA A 243 23.41 21.28 2.30
N GLU A 244 23.18 22.52 1.89
CA GLU A 244 24.23 23.43 1.45
C GLU A 244 24.13 24.75 2.20
N ARG A 245 25.27 25.29 2.60
CA ARG A 245 25.39 26.62 3.16
C ARG A 245 26.54 27.38 2.51
N GLU A 246 26.36 28.68 2.38
CA GLU A 246 27.44 29.57 2.00
C GLU A 246 28.19 30.01 3.24
N GLU A 247 29.51 29.76 3.29
CA GLU A 247 30.40 30.21 4.35
C GLU A 247 31.65 30.83 3.75
N ARG A 248 31.87 32.12 4.02
CA ARG A 248 33.02 32.88 3.52
C ARG A 248 33.23 32.83 2.00
N GLY A 249 32.13 32.84 1.22
CA GLY A 249 32.14 32.75 -0.23
C GLY A 249 32.41 31.37 -0.80
N GLN A 250 32.34 30.32 0.03
CA GLN A 250 32.46 28.93 -0.38
C GLN A 250 31.19 28.17 -0.03
N THR A 251 30.67 27.36 -0.97
CA THR A 251 29.55 26.46 -0.73
C THR A 251 30.04 25.22 -0.01
N GLN A 252 29.60 25.02 1.22
CA GLN A 252 29.77 23.78 1.96
C GLN A 252 28.54 22.90 1.73
N SER A 253 28.75 21.68 1.27
CA SER A 253 27.70 20.72 1.00
C SER A 253 27.87 19.48 1.88
N MET A 254 26.75 19.01 2.46
CA MET A 254 26.69 17.82 3.31
C MET A 254 25.59 16.89 2.80
N SER A 255 25.91 15.62 2.56
CA SER A 255 24.95 14.58 2.19
C SER A 255 24.44 13.87 3.42
N PHE A 256 23.14 13.71 3.52
CA PHE A 256 22.46 13.00 4.58
C PHE A 256 21.82 11.71 4.02
N GLU A 257 22.03 10.61 4.72
CA GLU A 257 21.33 9.35 4.48
C GLU A 257 20.76 8.87 5.80
N GLY A 258 19.51 8.40 5.80
CA GLY A 258 18.85 7.97 7.03
C GLY A 258 17.65 7.07 6.80
N ARG A 259 17.21 6.44 7.88
CA ARG A 259 16.00 5.61 7.91
C ARG A 259 14.95 6.19 8.84
N ILE A 260 13.71 6.11 8.41
CA ILE A 260 12.55 6.55 9.16
C ILE A 260 12.04 5.39 10.00
N LEU A 261 11.90 5.61 11.31
CA LEU A 261 11.42 4.66 12.30
C LEU A 261 10.30 5.33 13.13
N GLY A 262 9.12 5.46 12.54
CA GLY A 262 7.99 6.19 13.14
C GLY A 262 8.30 7.68 13.32
N ASN A 263 8.38 8.15 14.56
CA ASN A 263 8.73 9.53 14.90
C ASN A 263 10.23 9.74 15.18
N SER A 264 11.06 8.76 14.82
CA SER A 264 12.52 8.86 14.86
C SER A 264 13.10 8.70 13.47
N MET A 265 14.20 9.37 13.22
CA MET A 265 15.01 9.25 12.02
C MET A 265 16.46 9.14 12.43
N GLU A 266 17.18 8.18 11.87
CA GLU A 266 18.61 8.00 12.18
C GLU A 266 19.40 7.62 10.94
N GLY A 267 20.68 8.03 10.92
CA GLY A 267 21.54 7.76 9.78
C GLY A 267 22.91 8.42 9.92
N THR A 268 23.53 8.71 8.77
CA THR A 268 24.82 9.34 8.66
C THR A 268 24.78 10.58 7.79
N ALA A 269 25.67 11.52 8.06
CA ALA A 269 25.90 12.69 7.24
C ALA A 269 27.38 12.82 6.93
N LEU A 270 27.71 13.20 5.68
CA LEU A 270 29.07 13.30 5.18
C LEU A 270 29.28 14.62 4.44
N MET A 271 30.31 15.35 4.82
CA MET A 271 30.76 16.56 4.10
C MET A 271 31.29 16.18 2.71
N LYS A 272 30.96 16.97 1.70
CA LYS A 272 31.48 16.81 0.34
C LYS A 272 33.03 16.85 0.33
N GLY A 273 33.63 15.83 -0.28
CA GLY A 273 35.09 15.69 -0.36
C GLY A 273 35.76 15.10 0.89
N ALA A 274 35.03 14.84 1.96
CA ALA A 274 35.57 14.19 3.15
C ALA A 274 35.59 12.64 2.97
N PRO A 275 36.55 11.95 3.62
CA PRO A 275 36.61 10.50 3.55
C PRO A 275 35.37 9.85 4.23
N PRO A 276 34.90 8.68 3.78
CA PRO A 276 33.74 7.98 4.37
C PRO A 276 33.87 7.75 5.88
N SER A 277 35.10 7.56 6.38
CA SER A 277 35.39 7.39 7.81
C SER A 277 35.07 8.60 8.68
N SER A 278 34.85 9.77 8.07
CA SER A 278 34.46 11.01 8.76
C SER A 278 32.95 11.24 8.80
N ALA A 279 32.18 10.29 8.32
CA ALA A 279 30.71 10.34 8.38
C ALA A 279 30.25 10.46 9.84
N ARG A 280 29.35 11.41 10.08
CA ARG A 280 28.81 11.70 11.42
C ARG A 280 27.44 11.06 11.56
N ALA A 281 27.23 10.33 12.64
CA ALA A 281 25.89 9.86 13.00
C ALA A 281 24.98 11.03 13.34
N TRP A 282 23.71 10.94 12.94
CA TRP A 282 22.66 11.87 13.32
C TRP A 282 21.38 11.12 13.67
N ARG A 283 20.63 11.71 14.56
CA ARG A 283 19.32 11.18 14.96
C ARG A 283 18.39 12.36 15.18
N ALA A 284 17.30 12.39 14.43
CA ALA A 284 16.25 13.40 14.55
C ALA A 284 14.99 12.81 15.17
N LYS A 285 14.23 13.65 15.86
CA LYS A 285 12.90 13.34 16.38
C LYS A 285 11.87 14.25 15.74
N ARG A 286 10.76 13.69 15.32
CA ARG A 286 9.63 14.48 14.82
C ARG A 286 8.78 14.99 15.95
N ASN A 287 8.29 16.22 15.81
CA ASN A 287 7.14 16.71 16.55
C ASN A 287 5.87 16.06 15.99
N PRO A 288 5.22 15.10 16.69
CA PRO A 288 4.08 14.36 16.15
C PRO A 288 2.88 15.25 15.78
N ALA A 289 2.73 16.41 16.44
CA ALA A 289 1.62 17.35 16.18
C ALA A 289 1.73 18.03 14.80
N THR A 290 2.89 17.93 14.14
CA THR A 290 3.13 18.55 12.81
C THR A 290 2.96 17.57 11.66
N MET A 291 2.72 16.27 11.95
CA MET A 291 2.53 15.25 10.92
C MET A 291 1.22 15.45 10.17
N LYS A 292 1.26 15.35 8.84
CA LYS A 292 0.09 15.38 7.95
C LYS A 292 -0.13 14.00 7.33
N PRO A 293 -1.39 13.61 6.99
CA PRO A 293 -1.66 12.42 6.19
C PRO A 293 -0.99 12.48 4.81
N LEU A 294 -0.55 11.32 4.27
CA LEU A 294 0.04 11.23 2.92
C LEU A 294 -0.97 11.44 1.79
N ASP A 295 -2.23 11.14 2.06
CA ASP A 295 -3.36 11.26 1.13
C ASP A 295 -4.25 12.47 1.48
N ALA A 296 -3.67 13.49 2.10
CA ALA A 296 -4.36 14.77 2.26
C ALA A 296 -4.61 15.34 0.85
N GLU A 297 -5.87 15.43 0.43
CA GLU A 297 -6.24 16.23 -0.74
C GLU A 297 -5.64 17.63 -0.54
N GLU A 298 -4.92 18.12 -1.54
CA GLU A 298 -4.64 19.54 -1.61
C GLU A 298 -6.02 20.22 -1.59
N SER A 299 -6.32 20.89 -0.48
CA SER A 299 -7.52 21.73 -0.39
C SER A 299 -7.44 22.70 -1.56
N GLY A 300 -8.18 22.38 -2.64
CA GLY A 300 -8.17 23.12 -3.87
C GLY A 300 -8.51 24.59 -3.59
N TYR A 301 -7.66 25.45 -4.11
CA TYR A 301 -7.97 26.85 -4.31
C TYR A 301 -8.83 27.00 -5.56
#